data_881969dedf734970548544b90df75adc
#
_entry.id   881969dedf734970548544b90df75adc
#
_cell.length_a   1.000
_cell.length_b   1.000
_cell.length_c   1.000
_cell.angle_alpha   90.00
_cell.angle_beta   90.00
_cell.angle_gamma   90.00
#
_symmetry.space_group_name_H-M   'P 1'
#
loop_
_entity.id
_entity.type
_entity.pdbx_description
1 polymer ?
#
loop_
_entity_poly.entity_id
_entity_poly.type
_entity_poly.pdbx_seq_one_letter_code
_entity_poly.pdbx_strand_id
1 'polypeptide(L)'
;KLLPVYQYLRGRADKEGGEGLTCGEEQILHKVDSTVRRGAQGLLLGGFHTPNHRWAIASLLMACSRLFDSGRMEQAAYTYLNEGIDCNEDGEFAEKSAGNYNRINNDAMILLSEATGDPAYEQAAIRNLRLMLTYWEPDGSIFTANSTRFDKDRLIYPKDYYMEYLKMGMKYNIPEFLQMCNTIFDIVDRQQITSPDFLIWFMLHPEYRKLEIQGGYRRSDFEGFYQESGIARGQREGFTYTVMNGKSSFLYVHNKTMKLEMKVAGSFCEHRAFKSEYMERISQGEYHL
;
A
#
# COMPACT_ATOMS: atom_id res chain seq x y z
N LYS A 1 11.12 -9.31 -2.76
CA LYS A 1 10.80 -10.73 -2.46
C LYS A 1 12.01 -11.55 -2.03
N LEU A 2 13.22 -11.34 -2.60
CA LEU A 2 14.43 -12.10 -2.20
C LEU A 2 15.04 -11.64 -0.87
N LEU A 3 14.90 -10.37 -0.51
CA LEU A 3 15.47 -9.81 0.72
C LEU A 3 14.98 -10.53 2.00
N PRO A 4 13.67 -10.77 2.20
CA PRO A 4 13.19 -11.55 3.33
C PRO A 4 13.75 -12.98 3.39
N VAL A 5 13.89 -13.65 2.24
CA VAL A 5 14.50 -14.98 2.16
C VAL A 5 15.97 -14.93 2.60
N TYR A 6 16.71 -13.93 2.11
CA TYR A 6 18.09 -13.71 2.50
C TYR A 6 18.22 -13.47 4.02
N GLN A 7 17.39 -12.59 4.57
CA GLN A 7 17.38 -12.30 6.01
C GLN A 7 17.06 -13.53 6.85
N TYR A 8 16.09 -14.34 6.42
CA TYR A 8 15.71 -15.58 7.11
C TYR A 8 16.88 -16.58 7.14
N LEU A 9 17.47 -16.86 5.99
CA LEU A 9 18.57 -17.82 5.91
C LEU A 9 19.83 -17.32 6.65
N ARG A 10 20.13 -16.03 6.54
CA ARG A 10 21.25 -15.41 7.22
C ARG A 10 21.07 -15.44 8.74
N GLY A 11 19.89 -15.06 9.23
CA GLY A 11 19.59 -15.11 10.65
C GLY A 11 19.62 -16.52 11.25
N ARG A 12 19.42 -17.57 10.44
CA ARG A 12 19.63 -18.97 10.88
C ARG A 12 21.11 -19.34 10.88
N ALA A 13 21.85 -18.90 9.86
CA ALA A 13 23.30 -19.17 9.79
C ALA A 13 24.08 -18.54 10.95
N ASP A 14 23.66 -17.35 11.38
CA ASP A 14 24.36 -16.53 12.39
C ASP A 14 23.97 -16.90 13.84
N LYS A 15 23.00 -17.81 14.06
CA LYS A 15 22.62 -18.25 15.42
C LYS A 15 23.67 -19.17 16.01
N GLU A 16 24.38 -18.70 17.04
CA GLU A 16 25.24 -19.53 17.87
C GLU A 16 24.44 -20.62 18.56
N GLY A 17 24.85 -21.91 18.41
CA GLY A 17 24.22 -23.05 19.08
C GLY A 17 22.88 -23.54 18.50
N GLY A 18 22.43 -22.99 17.36
CA GLY A 18 21.27 -23.49 16.61
C GLY A 18 21.61 -24.67 15.69
N GLU A 19 20.59 -25.42 15.24
CA GLU A 19 20.75 -26.29 14.07
C GLU A 19 21.22 -25.41 12.89
N GLY A 20 22.46 -25.61 12.45
CA GLY A 20 23.02 -24.90 11.29
C GLY A 20 22.18 -25.08 10.03
N LEU A 21 22.52 -24.37 8.99
CA LEU A 21 21.87 -24.58 7.70
C LEU A 21 22.19 -26.00 7.18
N THR A 22 21.21 -26.63 6.56
CA THR A 22 21.46 -27.83 5.75
C THR A 22 22.31 -27.48 4.53
N CYS A 23 23.01 -28.43 3.92
CA CYS A 23 23.78 -28.22 2.70
C CYS A 23 22.94 -27.60 1.58
N GLY A 24 21.66 -27.94 1.46
CA GLY A 24 20.73 -27.33 0.51
C GLY A 24 20.42 -25.87 0.83
N GLU A 25 20.23 -25.52 2.10
CA GLU A 25 19.99 -24.15 2.54
C GLU A 25 21.24 -23.27 2.35
N GLU A 26 22.44 -23.80 2.58
CA GLU A 26 23.70 -23.10 2.32
C GLU A 26 23.86 -22.76 0.83
N GLN A 27 23.54 -23.71 -0.06
CA GLN A 27 23.55 -23.47 -1.50
C GLN A 27 22.54 -22.41 -1.91
N ILE A 28 21.34 -22.41 -1.33
CA ILE A 28 20.31 -21.39 -1.56
C ILE A 28 20.80 -20.04 -1.05
N LEU A 29 21.32 -19.96 0.18
CA LEU A 29 21.87 -18.74 0.75
C LEU A 29 22.95 -18.12 -0.16
N HIS A 30 23.90 -18.92 -0.64
CA HIS A 30 24.97 -18.44 -1.54
C HIS A 30 24.39 -17.85 -2.85
N LYS A 31 23.40 -18.52 -3.45
CA LYS A 31 22.74 -18.02 -4.68
C LYS A 31 21.95 -16.74 -4.42
N VAL A 32 21.22 -16.69 -3.32
CA VAL A 32 20.42 -15.53 -2.93
C VAL A 32 21.33 -14.35 -2.59
N ASP A 33 22.41 -14.55 -1.83
CA ASP A 33 23.41 -13.51 -1.51
C ASP A 33 23.97 -12.89 -2.78
N SER A 34 24.48 -13.72 -3.70
CA SER A 34 25.00 -13.25 -4.99
C SER A 34 23.96 -12.44 -5.79
N THR A 35 22.70 -12.89 -5.79
CA THR A 35 21.62 -12.22 -6.53
C THR A 35 21.24 -10.89 -5.87
N VAL A 36 21.11 -10.84 -4.54
CA VAL A 36 20.80 -9.61 -3.80
C VAL A 36 21.93 -8.58 -3.96
N ARG A 37 23.20 -8.98 -3.86
CA ARG A 37 24.34 -8.07 -4.08
C ARG A 37 24.35 -7.49 -5.48
N ARG A 38 24.15 -8.33 -6.52
CA ARG A 38 24.09 -7.85 -7.91
C ARG A 38 22.90 -6.94 -8.14
N GLY A 39 21.73 -7.28 -7.56
CA GLY A 39 20.54 -6.43 -7.61
C GLY A 39 20.80 -5.07 -6.96
N ALA A 40 21.40 -5.03 -5.77
CA ALA A 40 21.77 -3.80 -5.08
C ALA A 40 22.75 -2.94 -5.89
N GLN A 41 23.76 -3.56 -6.53
CA GLN A 41 24.67 -2.84 -7.44
C GLN A 41 23.90 -2.28 -8.67
N GLY A 42 22.94 -3.02 -9.21
CA GLY A 42 22.07 -2.53 -10.28
C GLY A 42 21.26 -1.29 -9.86
N LEU A 43 20.71 -1.28 -8.65
CA LEU A 43 19.96 -0.13 -8.11
C LEU A 43 20.84 1.13 -7.96
N LEU A 44 22.15 0.99 -7.73
CA LEU A 44 23.10 2.12 -7.71
C LEU A 44 23.26 2.81 -9.06
N LEU A 45 22.91 2.13 -10.16
CA LEU A 45 22.92 2.74 -11.50
C LEU A 45 21.69 3.62 -11.75
N GLY A 46 20.75 3.66 -10.82
CA GLY A 46 19.50 4.38 -10.91
C GLY A 46 18.39 3.58 -11.56
N GLY A 47 17.28 4.26 -11.84
CA GLY A 47 16.09 3.67 -12.44
C GLY A 47 15.09 4.75 -12.82
N PHE A 48 13.83 4.35 -13.07
CA PHE A 48 12.76 5.30 -13.30
C PHE A 48 12.50 6.15 -12.07
N HIS A 49 12.34 7.46 -12.27
CA HIS A 49 12.10 8.44 -11.21
C HIS A 49 10.61 8.80 -11.09
N THR A 50 9.74 7.78 -11.06
CA THR A 50 8.34 7.96 -10.68
C THR A 50 8.18 7.70 -9.19
N PRO A 51 7.15 8.23 -8.51
CA PRO A 51 7.01 8.12 -7.06
C PRO A 51 7.19 6.70 -6.53
N ASN A 52 6.48 5.71 -7.09
CA ASN A 52 6.59 4.33 -6.64
C ASN A 52 7.99 3.71 -6.83
N HIS A 53 8.66 4.01 -7.97
CA HIS A 53 10.03 3.53 -8.21
C HIS A 53 11.03 4.18 -7.27
N ARG A 54 10.89 5.48 -7.02
CA ARG A 54 11.70 6.22 -6.07
C ARG A 54 11.69 5.55 -4.70
N TRP A 55 10.50 5.25 -4.17
CA TRP A 55 10.36 4.59 -2.87
C TRP A 55 10.90 3.16 -2.88
N ALA A 56 10.60 2.38 -3.91
CA ALA A 56 11.11 1.01 -4.03
C ALA A 56 12.64 0.97 -4.13
N ILE A 57 13.27 1.87 -4.89
CA ILE A 57 14.72 1.96 -5.00
C ILE A 57 15.34 2.41 -3.68
N ALA A 58 14.85 3.49 -3.09
CA ALA A 58 15.40 4.05 -1.85
C ALA A 58 15.32 3.06 -0.70
N SER A 59 14.18 2.39 -0.52
CA SER A 59 13.98 1.41 0.56
C SER A 59 14.91 0.20 0.42
N LEU A 60 15.06 -0.31 -0.79
CA LEU A 60 15.96 -1.44 -1.05
C LEU A 60 17.43 -1.07 -0.91
N LEU A 61 17.85 0.11 -1.38
CA LEU A 61 19.22 0.61 -1.19
C LEU A 61 19.52 0.81 0.30
N MET A 62 18.59 1.40 1.07
CA MET A 62 18.77 1.60 2.51
C MET A 62 18.86 0.26 3.24
N ALA A 63 17.97 -0.69 2.96
CA ALA A 63 18.04 -2.02 3.55
C ALA A 63 19.32 -2.76 3.20
N CYS A 64 19.77 -2.69 1.93
CA CYS A 64 21.03 -3.30 1.49
C CYS A 64 22.25 -2.58 2.09
N SER A 65 22.20 -1.27 2.34
CA SER A 65 23.27 -0.54 3.00
C SER A 65 23.54 -1.09 4.40
N ARG A 66 22.49 -1.42 5.15
CA ARG A 66 22.59 -2.03 6.50
C ARG A 66 23.10 -3.47 6.43
N LEU A 67 22.63 -4.26 5.44
CA LEU A 67 23.05 -5.67 5.29
C LEU A 67 24.51 -5.84 4.86
N PHE A 68 25.03 -4.89 4.08
CA PHE A 68 26.36 -5.00 3.47
C PHE A 68 27.35 -3.94 3.99
N ASP A 69 26.95 -3.16 5.00
CA ASP A 69 27.73 -2.05 5.56
C ASP A 69 28.28 -1.11 4.47
N SER A 70 27.36 -0.62 3.60
CA SER A 70 27.72 0.14 2.41
C SER A 70 27.25 1.60 2.49
N GLY A 71 28.12 2.52 2.89
CA GLY A 71 27.87 3.95 2.89
C GLY A 71 27.49 4.50 1.50
N ARG A 72 28.01 3.88 0.41
CA ARG A 72 27.63 4.27 -0.96
C ARG A 72 26.16 4.00 -1.25
N MET A 73 25.62 2.86 -0.81
CA MET A 73 24.19 2.55 -0.98
C MET A 73 23.32 3.46 -0.12
N GLU A 74 23.74 3.75 1.09
CA GLU A 74 23.06 4.68 1.99
C GLU A 74 23.00 6.09 1.36
N GLN A 75 24.11 6.61 0.89
CA GLN A 75 24.15 7.92 0.24
C GLN A 75 23.26 7.96 -1.02
N ALA A 76 23.26 6.90 -1.82
CA ALA A 76 22.39 6.80 -2.98
C ALA A 76 20.90 6.76 -2.58
N ALA A 77 20.54 6.08 -1.48
CA ALA A 77 19.18 6.11 -0.97
C ALA A 77 18.75 7.53 -0.58
N TYR A 78 19.60 8.27 0.12
CA TYR A 78 19.31 9.65 0.53
C TYR A 78 19.07 10.61 -0.65
N THR A 79 19.64 10.37 -1.84
CA THR A 79 19.32 11.21 -3.01
C THR A 79 17.84 11.17 -3.40
N TYR A 80 17.17 10.04 -3.14
CA TYR A 80 15.73 9.89 -3.33
C TYR A 80 14.92 10.36 -2.12
N LEU A 81 15.40 10.11 -0.89
CA LEU A 81 14.69 10.42 0.35
C LEU A 81 14.61 11.93 0.62
N ASN A 82 15.61 12.70 0.19
CA ASN A 82 15.64 14.16 0.34
C ASN A 82 14.52 14.90 -0.38
N GLU A 83 13.79 14.24 -1.29
CA GLU A 83 12.62 14.81 -1.94
C GLU A 83 11.38 14.87 -1.01
N GLY A 84 11.46 14.25 0.17
CA GLY A 84 10.36 14.17 1.12
C GLY A 84 9.33 13.08 0.80
N ILE A 85 8.43 12.86 1.74
CA ILE A 85 7.36 11.86 1.63
C ILE A 85 6.19 12.47 0.87
N ASP A 86 5.77 11.85 -0.23
CA ASP A 86 4.68 12.29 -1.11
C ASP A 86 3.30 11.72 -0.72
N CYS A 87 3.11 11.40 0.54
CA CYS A 87 1.85 11.02 1.15
C CYS A 87 1.25 12.24 1.86
N ASN A 88 0.13 12.75 1.36
CA ASN A 88 -0.54 13.93 1.91
C ASN A 88 -1.17 13.66 3.29
N GLU A 89 -1.74 14.68 3.93
CA GLU A 89 -2.34 14.54 5.27
C GLU A 89 -3.59 13.66 5.28
N ASP A 90 -4.30 13.55 4.15
CA ASP A 90 -5.41 12.60 3.99
C ASP A 90 -4.95 11.13 3.92
N GLY A 91 -3.66 10.88 3.68
CA GLY A 91 -3.07 9.56 3.48
C GLY A 91 -2.99 9.13 2.01
N GLU A 92 -3.21 10.02 1.06
CA GLU A 92 -3.12 9.69 -0.36
C GLU A 92 -1.68 9.90 -0.88
N PHE A 93 -1.12 8.88 -1.54
CA PHE A 93 0.13 9.04 -2.29
C PHE A 93 -0.12 9.73 -3.63
N ALA A 94 0.89 10.41 -4.15
CA ALA A 94 0.80 11.23 -5.37
C ALA A 94 0.20 10.49 -6.58
N GLU A 95 0.41 9.20 -6.70
CA GLU A 95 -0.11 8.39 -7.83
C GLU A 95 -1.58 7.98 -7.67
N LYS A 96 -2.16 8.12 -6.48
CA LYS A 96 -3.55 7.74 -6.15
C LYS A 96 -3.91 6.32 -6.59
N SER A 97 -2.93 5.43 -6.65
CA SER A 97 -3.07 4.09 -7.22
C SER A 97 -3.41 3.06 -6.13
N ALA A 98 -4.64 3.12 -5.69
CA ALA A 98 -5.17 2.27 -4.62
C ALA A 98 -5.13 0.77 -4.98
N GLY A 99 -5.29 0.43 -6.25
CA GLY A 99 -5.28 -0.95 -6.72
C GLY A 99 -3.90 -1.56 -6.87
N ASN A 100 -2.82 -0.76 -6.89
CA ASN A 100 -1.48 -1.30 -7.15
C ASN A 100 -0.36 -0.57 -6.41
N TYR A 101 -0.11 0.72 -6.69
CA TYR A 101 1.13 1.36 -6.24
C TYR A 101 1.11 1.80 -4.77
N ASN A 102 -0.07 2.08 -4.18
CA ASN A 102 -0.15 2.39 -2.76
C ASN A 102 0.44 1.26 -1.91
N ARG A 103 0.17 0.00 -2.26
CA ARG A 103 0.78 -1.16 -1.59
C ARG A 103 2.31 -1.14 -1.70
N ILE A 104 2.85 -0.90 -2.90
CA ILE A 104 4.30 -0.84 -3.11
C ILE A 104 4.92 0.29 -2.27
N ASN A 105 4.25 1.44 -2.20
CA ASN A 105 4.69 2.56 -1.39
C ASN A 105 4.63 2.23 0.11
N ASN A 106 3.57 1.58 0.58
CA ASN A 106 3.45 1.14 1.98
C ASN A 106 4.56 0.15 2.35
N ASP A 107 4.82 -0.87 1.52
CA ASP A 107 5.94 -1.80 1.71
C ASP A 107 7.28 -1.06 1.81
N ALA A 108 7.51 -0.08 0.92
CA ALA A 108 8.72 0.71 0.92
C ALA A 108 8.85 1.59 2.18
N MET A 109 7.75 2.22 2.63
CA MET A 109 7.71 3.03 3.86
C MET A 109 8.02 2.17 5.09
N ILE A 110 7.42 0.98 5.21
CA ILE A 110 7.67 0.07 6.32
C ILE A 110 9.15 -0.37 6.31
N LEU A 111 9.69 -0.75 5.16
CA LEU A 111 11.09 -1.14 5.03
C LEU A 111 12.06 0.02 5.34
N LEU A 112 11.74 1.24 4.94
CA LEU A 112 12.53 2.43 5.27
C LEU A 112 12.56 2.68 6.77
N SER A 113 11.41 2.61 7.45
CA SER A 113 11.36 2.77 8.91
C SER A 113 12.19 1.69 9.61
N GLU A 114 12.09 0.42 9.18
CA GLU A 114 12.91 -0.67 9.72
C GLU A 114 14.41 -0.43 9.52
N ALA A 115 14.81 0.10 8.37
CA ALA A 115 16.22 0.29 8.03
C ALA A 115 16.83 1.58 8.61
N THR A 116 16.05 2.65 8.79
CA THR A 116 16.52 3.95 9.27
C THR A 116 16.26 4.19 10.74
N GLY A 117 15.23 3.53 11.31
CA GLY A 117 14.69 3.82 12.64
C GLY A 117 13.78 5.06 12.68
N ASP A 118 13.48 5.69 11.53
CA ASP A 118 12.61 6.87 11.46
C ASP A 118 11.14 6.45 11.36
N PRO A 119 10.31 6.73 12.38
CA PRO A 119 8.90 6.35 12.40
C PRO A 119 8.04 7.17 11.41
N ALA A 120 8.54 8.27 10.86
CA ALA A 120 7.78 9.10 9.91
C ALA A 120 7.32 8.30 8.68
N TYR A 121 8.14 7.36 8.23
CA TYR A 121 7.80 6.49 7.12
C TYR A 121 6.62 5.56 7.46
N GLU A 122 6.65 4.85 8.59
CA GLU A 122 5.51 4.01 9.00
C GLU A 122 4.24 4.83 9.27
N GLN A 123 4.36 6.05 9.78
CA GLN A 123 3.20 6.93 9.96
C GLN A 123 2.55 7.29 8.63
N ALA A 124 3.33 7.49 7.56
CA ALA A 124 2.78 7.67 6.21
C ALA A 124 2.04 6.41 5.72
N ALA A 125 2.63 5.22 5.92
CA ALA A 125 1.96 3.96 5.59
C ALA A 125 0.65 3.77 6.40
N ILE A 126 0.65 4.09 7.69
CA ILE A 126 -0.54 4.00 8.55
C ILE A 126 -1.63 4.97 8.09
N ARG A 127 -1.27 6.22 7.71
CA ARG A 127 -2.23 7.17 7.15
C ARG A 127 -2.85 6.62 5.86
N ASN A 128 -2.03 6.10 4.95
CA ASN A 128 -2.55 5.49 3.71
C ASN A 128 -3.44 4.29 4.00
N LEU A 129 -3.04 3.36 4.87
CA LEU A 129 -3.85 2.20 5.23
C LEU A 129 -5.20 2.60 5.86
N ARG A 130 -5.26 3.67 6.66
CA ARG A 130 -6.51 4.24 7.18
C ARG A 130 -7.39 4.79 6.06
N LEU A 131 -6.82 5.54 5.12
CA LEU A 131 -7.54 6.00 3.93
C LEU A 131 -8.06 4.79 3.14
N MET A 132 -7.23 3.77 2.95
CA MET A 132 -7.60 2.55 2.25
C MET A 132 -8.78 1.82 2.91
N LEU A 133 -8.96 1.86 4.23
CA LEU A 133 -10.16 1.32 4.88
C LEU A 133 -11.45 1.96 4.35
N THR A 134 -11.39 3.18 3.84
CA THR A 134 -12.54 3.86 3.24
C THR A 134 -12.78 3.49 1.78
N TYR A 135 -11.76 2.94 1.09
CA TYR A 135 -11.81 2.61 -0.34
C TYR A 135 -12.40 1.23 -0.64
N TRP A 136 -12.75 0.46 0.39
CA TRP A 136 -13.42 -0.83 0.20
C TRP A 136 -14.82 -0.63 -0.35
N GLU A 137 -15.14 -1.40 -1.39
CA GLU A 137 -16.46 -1.39 -2.00
C GLU A 137 -17.34 -2.51 -1.42
N PRO A 138 -18.67 -2.42 -1.51
CA PRO A 138 -19.59 -3.42 -0.94
C PRO A 138 -19.42 -4.82 -1.54
N ASP A 139 -18.83 -4.95 -2.74
CA ASP A 139 -18.51 -6.24 -3.37
C ASP A 139 -17.14 -6.80 -2.92
N GLY A 140 -16.43 -6.10 -2.05
CA GLY A 140 -15.10 -6.45 -1.57
C GLY A 140 -13.95 -5.98 -2.46
N SER A 141 -14.23 -5.28 -3.55
CA SER A 141 -13.21 -4.66 -4.39
C SER A 141 -12.71 -3.34 -3.80
N ILE A 142 -11.70 -2.77 -4.44
CA ILE A 142 -11.13 -1.47 -4.09
C ILE A 142 -11.65 -0.41 -5.06
N PHE A 143 -11.99 0.78 -4.56
CA PHE A 143 -12.27 1.94 -5.38
C PHE A 143 -10.97 2.41 -6.07
N THR A 144 -10.97 2.43 -7.41
CA THR A 144 -9.78 2.74 -8.22
C THR A 144 -9.99 3.91 -9.20
N ALA A 145 -11.19 4.49 -9.26
CA ALA A 145 -11.53 5.51 -10.26
C ALA A 145 -10.71 6.81 -10.13
N ASN A 146 -10.18 7.11 -8.93
CA ASN A 146 -9.30 8.26 -8.69
C ASN A 146 -7.85 8.04 -9.14
N SER A 147 -7.46 6.79 -9.42
CA SER A 147 -6.09 6.46 -9.82
C SER A 147 -5.62 7.25 -11.04
N THR A 148 -4.34 7.61 -11.04
CA THR A 148 -3.66 8.23 -12.19
C THR A 148 -2.85 7.21 -13.00
N ARG A 149 -2.98 5.92 -12.67
CA ARG A 149 -2.20 4.82 -13.22
C ARG A 149 -3.08 3.79 -13.94
N PHE A 150 -2.46 2.69 -14.38
CA PHE A 150 -3.14 1.66 -15.18
C PHE A 150 -4.21 0.86 -14.42
N ASP A 151 -4.24 0.95 -13.09
CA ASP A 151 -5.28 0.35 -12.25
C ASP A 151 -6.58 1.16 -12.21
N LYS A 152 -6.60 2.35 -12.83
CA LYS A 152 -7.80 3.19 -12.92
C LYS A 152 -8.96 2.41 -13.53
N ASP A 153 -10.12 2.46 -12.85
CA ASP A 153 -11.37 1.79 -13.23
C ASP A 153 -11.25 0.26 -13.38
N ARG A 154 -10.22 -0.35 -12.75
CA ARG A 154 -10.04 -1.80 -12.72
C ARG A 154 -10.70 -2.43 -11.51
N LEU A 155 -11.26 -3.62 -11.71
CA LEU A 155 -11.73 -4.47 -10.62
C LEU A 155 -10.52 -5.13 -9.94
N ILE A 156 -10.18 -4.67 -8.75
CA ILE A 156 -9.03 -5.16 -7.98
C ILE A 156 -9.48 -5.49 -6.57
N TYR A 157 -9.01 -6.62 -6.05
CA TYR A 157 -9.27 -7.07 -4.70
C TYR A 157 -8.04 -6.85 -3.80
N PRO A 158 -8.23 -6.69 -2.48
CA PRO A 158 -7.22 -6.16 -1.56
C PRO A 158 -6.14 -7.15 -1.08
N LYS A 159 -5.99 -8.29 -1.71
CA LYS A 159 -5.14 -9.39 -1.23
C LYS A 159 -3.73 -8.95 -0.82
N ASP A 160 -3.16 -8.03 -1.59
CA ASP A 160 -1.77 -7.62 -1.43
C ASP A 160 -1.55 -6.64 -0.26
N TYR A 161 -2.64 -6.10 0.35
CA TYR A 161 -2.58 -5.26 1.55
C TYR A 161 -2.53 -6.05 2.87
N TYR A 162 -2.66 -7.37 2.81
CA TYR A 162 -2.74 -8.21 4.02
C TYR A 162 -1.55 -8.01 4.95
N MET A 163 -0.31 -8.05 4.42
CA MET A 163 0.88 -7.98 5.26
C MET A 163 1.12 -6.61 5.87
N GLU A 164 0.79 -5.55 5.15
CA GLU A 164 0.90 -4.19 5.67
C GLU A 164 -0.09 -3.95 6.81
N TYR A 165 -1.34 -4.40 6.66
CA TYR A 165 -2.33 -4.36 7.74
C TYR A 165 -1.89 -5.20 8.92
N LEU A 166 -1.37 -6.41 8.70
CA LEU A 166 -0.91 -7.29 9.77
C LEU A 166 0.26 -6.67 10.54
N LYS A 167 1.30 -6.24 9.84
CA LYS A 167 2.50 -5.63 10.44
C LYS A 167 2.15 -4.37 11.25
N MET A 168 1.43 -3.45 10.65
CA MET A 168 1.07 -2.19 11.31
C MET A 168 0.05 -2.40 12.41
N GLY A 169 -0.92 -3.30 12.21
CA GLY A 169 -1.90 -3.68 13.21
C GLY A 169 -1.25 -4.29 14.47
N MET A 170 -0.28 -5.17 14.30
CA MET A 170 0.48 -5.78 15.40
C MET A 170 1.37 -4.76 16.11
N LYS A 171 2.20 -4.05 15.33
CA LYS A 171 3.19 -3.13 15.91
C LYS A 171 2.57 -1.99 16.69
N TYR A 172 1.46 -1.44 16.19
CA TYR A 172 0.81 -0.26 16.75
C TYR A 172 -0.50 -0.56 17.49
N ASN A 173 -0.82 -1.85 17.64
CA ASN A 173 -2.05 -2.32 18.30
C ASN A 173 -3.31 -1.64 17.73
N ILE A 174 -3.49 -1.73 16.40
CA ILE A 174 -4.63 -1.15 15.66
C ILE A 174 -5.61 -2.29 15.33
N PRO A 175 -6.71 -2.45 16.12
CA PRO A 175 -7.63 -3.58 15.94
C PRO A 175 -8.28 -3.63 14.56
N GLU A 176 -8.62 -2.47 13.98
CA GLU A 176 -9.27 -2.37 12.67
C GLU A 176 -8.38 -2.95 11.56
N PHE A 177 -7.07 -2.78 11.66
CA PHE A 177 -6.10 -3.34 10.72
C PHE A 177 -6.05 -4.86 10.83
N LEU A 178 -6.05 -5.39 12.04
CA LEU A 178 -6.09 -6.82 12.27
C LEU A 178 -7.39 -7.44 11.76
N GLN A 179 -8.53 -6.83 12.08
CA GLN A 179 -9.83 -7.26 11.56
C GLN A 179 -9.90 -7.20 10.03
N MET A 180 -9.19 -6.23 9.41
CA MET A 180 -9.08 -6.15 7.96
C MET A 180 -8.34 -7.35 7.36
N CYS A 181 -7.36 -7.93 8.06
CA CYS A 181 -6.70 -9.16 7.64
C CYS A 181 -7.70 -10.32 7.46
N ASN A 182 -8.61 -10.54 8.43
CA ASN A 182 -9.66 -11.55 8.30
C ASN A 182 -10.57 -11.26 7.11
N THR A 183 -10.98 -10.00 6.95
CA THR A 183 -11.84 -9.60 5.83
C THR A 183 -11.17 -9.83 4.48
N ILE A 184 -9.87 -9.53 4.35
CA ILE A 184 -9.11 -9.82 3.13
C ILE A 184 -9.07 -11.32 2.87
N PHE A 185 -8.86 -12.13 3.90
CA PHE A 185 -8.84 -13.59 3.77
C PHE A 185 -10.19 -14.13 3.26
N ASP A 186 -11.30 -13.66 3.83
CA ASP A 186 -12.65 -14.02 3.40
C ASP A 186 -12.94 -13.59 1.94
N ILE A 187 -12.41 -12.44 1.50
CA ILE A 187 -12.54 -11.97 0.11
C ILE A 187 -11.74 -12.87 -0.82
N VAL A 188 -10.49 -13.19 -0.46
CA VAL A 188 -9.61 -14.06 -1.25
C VAL A 188 -10.25 -15.43 -1.45
N ASP A 189 -10.81 -16.02 -0.39
CA ASP A 189 -11.49 -17.32 -0.45
C ASP A 189 -12.76 -17.24 -1.31
N ARG A 190 -13.64 -16.31 -1.06
CA ARG A 190 -14.89 -16.14 -1.83
C ARG A 190 -14.66 -15.88 -3.32
N GLN A 191 -13.63 -15.11 -3.65
CA GLN A 191 -13.32 -14.76 -5.04
C GLN A 191 -12.38 -15.77 -5.70
N GLN A 192 -11.99 -16.83 -4.99
CA GLN A 192 -11.05 -17.86 -5.47
C GLN A 192 -9.75 -17.23 -6.04
N ILE A 193 -9.27 -16.19 -5.39
CA ILE A 193 -8.05 -15.50 -5.79
C ILE A 193 -6.84 -16.28 -5.25
N THR A 194 -5.78 -16.38 -6.05
CA THR A 194 -4.52 -16.97 -5.61
C THR A 194 -4.02 -16.29 -4.34
N SER A 195 -3.71 -17.08 -3.31
CA SER A 195 -3.13 -16.59 -2.07
C SER A 195 -1.87 -15.78 -2.34
N PRO A 196 -1.69 -14.70 -1.61
CA PRO A 196 -0.45 -13.92 -1.69
C PRO A 196 0.76 -14.71 -1.18
N ASP A 197 1.95 -14.31 -1.59
CA ASP A 197 3.23 -14.95 -1.23
C ASP A 197 3.66 -14.57 0.21
N PHE A 198 2.87 -14.96 1.23
CA PHE A 198 3.12 -14.55 2.63
C PHE A 198 3.96 -15.53 3.44
N LEU A 199 4.20 -16.74 2.94
CA LEU A 199 4.82 -17.81 3.72
C LEU A 199 6.13 -17.37 4.37
N ILE A 200 6.99 -16.68 3.64
CA ILE A 200 8.28 -16.22 4.15
C ILE A 200 8.13 -15.27 5.36
N TRP A 201 7.11 -14.42 5.38
CA TRP A 201 6.86 -13.52 6.49
C TRP A 201 6.45 -14.27 7.76
N PHE A 202 5.63 -15.33 7.62
CA PHE A 202 5.27 -16.21 8.74
C PHE A 202 6.44 -17.09 9.21
N MET A 203 7.47 -17.28 8.39
CA MET A 203 8.72 -17.93 8.80
C MET A 203 9.62 -16.97 9.56
N LEU A 204 9.74 -15.72 9.09
CA LEU A 204 10.50 -14.66 9.77
C LEU A 204 9.87 -14.23 11.10
N HIS A 205 8.54 -14.20 11.15
CA HIS A 205 7.73 -13.71 12.26
C HIS A 205 6.78 -14.81 12.75
N PRO A 206 7.29 -15.84 13.50
CA PRO A 206 6.44 -16.95 13.98
C PRO A 206 5.28 -16.50 14.88
N GLU A 207 5.40 -15.33 15.52
CA GLU A 207 4.36 -14.71 16.34
C GLU A 207 3.09 -14.43 15.55
N TYR A 208 3.16 -14.14 14.27
CA TYR A 208 1.99 -13.90 13.42
C TYR A 208 1.09 -15.14 13.26
N ARG A 209 1.67 -16.36 13.41
CA ARG A 209 0.91 -17.63 13.32
C ARG A 209 0.02 -17.88 14.52
N LYS A 210 0.31 -17.24 15.66
CA LYS A 210 -0.39 -17.45 16.93
C LYS A 210 -1.45 -16.38 17.17
N LEU A 211 -1.60 -15.46 16.24
CA LEU A 211 -2.53 -14.34 16.38
C LEU A 211 -3.96 -14.83 16.15
N GLU A 212 -4.79 -14.72 17.17
CA GLU A 212 -6.23 -14.90 17.07
C GLU A 212 -6.91 -13.55 16.89
N ILE A 213 -7.35 -13.25 15.66
CA ILE A 213 -8.05 -12.03 15.35
C ILE A 213 -9.54 -12.26 15.51
N GLN A 214 -10.18 -11.45 16.37
CA GLN A 214 -11.61 -11.52 16.62
C GLN A 214 -12.40 -10.77 15.55
N GLY A 215 -13.22 -11.51 14.77
CA GLY A 215 -14.11 -10.95 13.76
C GLY A 215 -13.40 -10.39 12.53
N GLY A 216 -14.20 -9.97 11.56
CA GLY A 216 -13.74 -9.23 10.38
C GLY A 216 -14.00 -7.74 10.51
N TYR A 217 -13.32 -6.94 9.70
CA TYR A 217 -13.56 -5.51 9.63
C TYR A 217 -14.96 -5.21 9.11
N ARG A 218 -15.72 -4.48 9.88
CA ARG A 218 -17.06 -4.01 9.53
C ARG A 218 -17.05 -2.50 9.59
N ARG A 219 -17.16 -1.88 8.43
CA ARG A 219 -17.28 -0.44 8.35
C ARG A 219 -18.75 -0.04 8.67
N SER A 220 -18.93 0.80 9.68
CA SER A 220 -20.20 1.51 9.89
C SER A 220 -20.42 2.56 8.82
N ASP A 221 -21.60 3.13 8.77
CA ASP A 221 -21.85 4.31 7.95
C ASP A 221 -20.88 5.42 8.33
N PHE A 222 -20.30 6.06 7.33
CA PHE A 222 -19.33 7.13 7.50
C PHE A 222 -19.42 8.15 6.38
N GLU A 223 -18.86 9.31 6.64
CA GLU A 223 -18.62 10.35 5.65
C GLU A 223 -17.24 10.98 5.90
N GLY A 224 -16.40 10.98 4.88
CA GLY A 224 -15.08 11.61 4.88
C GLY A 224 -14.96 12.64 3.77
N PHE A 225 -14.37 13.77 4.10
CA PHE A 225 -13.98 14.80 3.16
C PHE A 225 -12.46 14.93 3.17
N TYR A 226 -11.83 14.51 2.10
CA TYR A 226 -10.38 14.41 1.91
C TYR A 226 -9.95 15.52 0.96
N GLN A 227 -9.74 16.70 1.55
CA GLN A 227 -9.57 17.95 0.80
C GLN A 227 -8.34 17.95 -0.09
N GLU A 228 -7.18 17.49 0.43
CA GLU A 228 -5.94 17.43 -0.34
C GLU A 228 -5.99 16.38 -1.45
N SER A 229 -6.72 15.31 -1.21
CA SER A 229 -6.95 14.26 -2.22
C SER A 229 -8.00 14.67 -3.25
N GLY A 230 -8.79 15.69 -2.97
CA GLY A 230 -9.89 16.15 -3.81
C GLY A 230 -11.04 15.16 -3.89
N ILE A 231 -11.36 14.48 -2.78
CA ILE A 231 -12.36 13.41 -2.73
C ILE A 231 -13.26 13.59 -1.50
N ALA A 232 -14.58 13.48 -1.71
CA ALA A 232 -15.52 13.20 -0.66
C ALA A 232 -16.01 11.76 -0.81
N ARG A 233 -15.95 10.97 0.25
CA ARG A 233 -16.33 9.56 0.19
C ARG A 233 -17.10 9.15 1.42
N GLY A 234 -18.15 8.36 1.22
CA GLY A 234 -18.95 7.86 2.33
C GLY A 234 -19.58 6.51 2.05
N GLN A 235 -20.17 5.96 3.11
CA GLN A 235 -21.02 4.79 3.06
C GLN A 235 -22.30 5.09 3.83
N ARG A 236 -23.43 4.71 3.26
CA ARG A 236 -24.74 4.79 3.92
C ARG A 236 -25.62 3.65 3.43
N GLU A 237 -26.25 2.93 4.37
CA GLU A 237 -27.24 1.88 4.08
C GLU A 237 -26.75 0.84 3.03
N GLY A 238 -25.48 0.48 3.07
CA GLY A 238 -24.88 -0.50 2.16
C GLY A 238 -24.48 0.03 0.78
N PHE A 239 -24.60 1.34 0.56
CA PHE A 239 -24.07 2.03 -0.60
C PHE A 239 -22.79 2.76 -0.22
N THR A 240 -21.78 2.71 -1.08
CA THR A 240 -20.66 3.65 -1.06
C THR A 240 -20.89 4.73 -2.10
N TYR A 241 -20.46 5.94 -1.80
CA TYR A 241 -20.43 7.02 -2.77
C TYR A 241 -19.06 7.71 -2.75
N THR A 242 -18.67 8.27 -3.89
CA THR A 242 -17.46 9.06 -4.04
C THR A 242 -17.74 10.24 -4.95
N VAL A 243 -17.44 11.44 -4.46
CA VAL A 243 -17.42 12.68 -5.25
C VAL A 243 -15.98 13.09 -5.45
N MET A 244 -15.60 13.46 -6.68
CA MET A 244 -14.22 13.80 -7.03
C MET A 244 -14.11 15.19 -7.64
N ASN A 245 -13.18 15.97 -7.14
CA ASN A 245 -12.78 17.25 -7.73
C ASN A 245 -11.88 17.05 -8.96
N GLY A 246 -11.94 17.97 -9.91
CA GLY A 246 -11.05 17.99 -11.06
C GLY A 246 -11.28 16.88 -12.09
N LYS A 247 -12.42 16.19 -12.04
CA LYS A 247 -12.78 15.09 -12.92
C LYS A 247 -14.10 15.32 -13.62
N SER A 248 -14.19 14.93 -14.92
CA SER A 248 -15.47 14.94 -15.65
C SER A 248 -16.41 13.85 -15.12
N SER A 249 -15.88 12.66 -14.81
CA SER A 249 -16.57 11.62 -14.05
C SER A 249 -16.38 11.94 -12.59
N PHE A 250 -17.38 12.55 -11.97
CA PHE A 250 -17.21 13.18 -10.66
C PHE A 250 -17.96 12.47 -9.53
N LEU A 251 -18.98 11.66 -9.84
CA LEU A 251 -19.75 10.92 -8.85
C LEU A 251 -19.80 9.44 -9.18
N TYR A 252 -19.48 8.63 -8.19
CA TYR A 252 -19.61 7.18 -8.23
C TYR A 252 -20.49 6.73 -7.07
N VAL A 253 -21.43 5.82 -7.34
CA VAL A 253 -22.25 5.17 -6.32
C VAL A 253 -22.22 3.68 -6.56
N HIS A 254 -21.94 2.91 -5.52
CA HIS A 254 -21.79 1.47 -5.63
C HIS A 254 -22.48 0.74 -4.48
N ASN A 255 -23.19 -0.32 -4.82
CA ASN A 255 -23.59 -1.37 -3.88
C ASN A 255 -23.16 -2.73 -4.44
N LYS A 256 -23.57 -3.85 -3.79
CA LYS A 256 -23.16 -5.19 -4.23
C LYS A 256 -23.55 -5.55 -5.67
N THR A 257 -24.57 -4.91 -6.23
CA THR A 257 -25.19 -5.29 -7.51
C THR A 257 -25.19 -4.18 -8.55
N MET A 258 -25.00 -2.94 -8.12
CA MET A 258 -25.11 -1.76 -9.00
C MET A 258 -23.88 -0.88 -8.85
N LYS A 259 -23.35 -0.43 -9.98
CA LYS A 259 -22.34 0.63 -10.08
C LYS A 259 -22.92 1.74 -10.96
N LEU A 260 -22.96 2.96 -10.42
CA LEU A 260 -23.38 4.15 -11.12
C LEU A 260 -22.20 5.11 -11.21
N GLU A 261 -21.94 5.61 -12.39
CA GLU A 261 -20.99 6.68 -12.65
C GLU A 261 -21.74 7.85 -13.28
N MET A 262 -21.55 9.05 -12.73
CA MET A 262 -22.07 10.29 -13.34
C MET A 262 -20.92 11.10 -13.93
N LYS A 263 -21.14 11.52 -15.17
CA LYS A 263 -20.20 12.35 -15.92
C LYS A 263 -20.91 13.59 -16.43
N VAL A 264 -20.30 14.75 -16.23
CA VAL A 264 -20.70 15.97 -16.92
C VAL A 264 -19.80 16.15 -18.14
N ALA A 265 -20.43 16.25 -19.30
CA ALA A 265 -19.76 16.55 -20.55
C ALA A 265 -20.34 17.85 -21.12
N GLY A 266 -19.48 18.74 -21.50
CA GLY A 266 -19.85 20.00 -22.12
C GLY A 266 -18.66 20.52 -22.95
N SER A 267 -18.95 21.20 -24.04
CA SER A 267 -17.93 21.93 -24.78
C SER A 267 -18.38 23.38 -24.92
N PHE A 268 -17.49 24.29 -24.58
CA PHE A 268 -17.68 25.71 -24.77
C PHE A 268 -16.39 26.33 -25.37
N CYS A 269 -16.49 26.90 -26.54
CA CYS A 269 -15.33 27.40 -27.31
C CYS A 269 -14.27 26.28 -27.46
N GLU A 270 -13.08 26.48 -26.97
CA GLU A 270 -11.97 25.50 -27.04
C GLU A 270 -11.94 24.51 -25.90
N HIS A 271 -12.77 24.69 -24.87
CA HIS A 271 -12.85 23.80 -23.72
C HIS A 271 -13.71 22.58 -24.06
N ARG A 272 -13.10 21.40 -24.09
CA ARG A 272 -13.76 20.14 -24.51
C ARG A 272 -14.29 19.27 -23.37
N ALA A 273 -13.98 19.62 -22.13
CA ALA A 273 -14.40 18.82 -20.96
C ALA A 273 -14.69 19.74 -19.78
N PHE A 274 -15.81 19.48 -19.12
CA PHE A 274 -16.08 20.07 -17.81
C PHE A 274 -15.23 19.36 -16.76
N LYS A 275 -14.62 20.15 -15.87
CA LYS A 275 -13.95 19.71 -14.65
C LYS A 275 -14.19 20.77 -13.59
N SER A 276 -14.52 20.37 -12.37
CA SER A 276 -14.57 21.30 -11.25
C SER A 276 -13.17 21.83 -10.95
N GLU A 277 -13.08 23.09 -10.56
CA GLU A 277 -11.82 23.72 -10.14
C GLU A 277 -11.59 23.56 -8.64
N TYR A 278 -12.68 23.49 -7.88
CA TYR A 278 -12.65 23.29 -6.43
C TYR A 278 -13.80 22.37 -5.99
N MET A 279 -13.72 21.89 -4.77
CA MET A 279 -14.78 21.19 -4.08
C MET A 279 -14.81 21.66 -2.63
N GLU A 280 -15.96 22.06 -2.16
CA GLU A 280 -16.19 22.39 -0.75
C GLU A 280 -17.36 21.61 -0.17
N ARG A 281 -17.28 21.31 1.12
CA ARG A 281 -18.36 20.69 1.87
C ARG A 281 -19.26 21.77 2.45
N ILE A 282 -20.50 21.81 2.01
CA ILE A 282 -21.51 22.75 2.49
C ILE A 282 -22.14 22.23 3.78
N SER A 283 -22.56 20.97 3.76
CA SER A 283 -23.13 20.26 4.90
C SER A 283 -22.86 18.77 4.80
N GLN A 284 -23.42 17.98 5.71
CA GLN A 284 -23.30 16.53 5.62
C GLN A 284 -23.98 16.02 4.35
N GLY A 285 -23.22 15.31 3.50
CA GLY A 285 -23.70 14.76 2.23
C GLY A 285 -23.94 15.79 1.13
N GLU A 286 -23.57 17.05 1.33
CA GLU A 286 -23.76 18.14 0.37
C GLU A 286 -22.41 18.78 0.02
N TYR A 287 -22.07 18.72 -1.26
CA TYR A 287 -20.80 19.21 -1.80
C TYR A 287 -21.05 20.14 -2.97
N HIS A 288 -20.34 21.23 -3.01
CA HIS A 288 -20.28 22.18 -4.12
C HIS A 288 -19.02 21.90 -4.94
N LEU A 289 -19.18 21.75 -6.27
CA LEU A 289 -18.11 21.52 -7.23
C LEU A 289 -18.10 22.60 -8.30
#